data_fa8dece177e8b53989fe0f6e9c13cc25
#
_entry.id   fa8dece177e8b53989fe0f6e9c13cc25
#
_cell.length_a   1.000
_cell.length_b   1.000
_cell.length_c   1.000
_cell.angle_alpha   90.00
_cell.angle_beta   90.00
_cell.angle_gamma   90.00
#
_symmetry.space_group_name_H-M   'P 1'
#
loop_
_entity.id
_entity.type
_entity.pdbx_description
1 polymer ?
#
loop_
_entity_poly.entity_id
_entity_poly.type
_entity_poly.pdbx_seq_one_letter_code
_entity_poly.pdbx_strand_id
1 'polypeptide(L)'
;MHRRALFLSGLAGPALVQGFAFMPEDQLLALLRLGGLNLYLRHAITDRSQVDTGRRGDRAGQRNLSEAGREQATRLGRAIRALNIPLAEVLTSEVFRAKDTAELAFGPERVRVQAELIADDYTSGSAGEDAHATSRLLARPVSGGNRVLVGHIVPLGMILGRGLAQQEFPEGAAGIFRPRGADWEFLGFFRAEQLIRAAGI
;
A
#
# COMPACT_ATOMS: atom_id res chain seq x y z
N MET A 1 -34.84 -35.84 41.19
CA MET A 1 -34.52 -35.87 39.73
C MET A 1 -33.59 -34.71 39.42
N HIS A 2 -32.27 -34.98 39.36
CA HIS A 2 -31.26 -33.94 39.11
C HIS A 2 -30.82 -34.06 37.61
N ARG A 3 -31.13 -33.06 36.82
CA ARG A 3 -30.61 -32.95 35.42
C ARG A 3 -29.22 -32.35 35.49
N ARG A 4 -28.20 -33.12 35.14
CA ARG A 4 -26.82 -32.64 34.88
C ARG A 4 -26.79 -32.02 33.51
N ALA A 5 -26.46 -30.73 33.42
CA ALA A 5 -26.12 -30.06 32.18
C ALA A 5 -24.66 -30.39 31.83
N LEU A 6 -24.44 -30.99 30.66
CA LEU A 6 -23.11 -31.18 30.09
C LEU A 6 -22.70 -29.86 29.42
N PHE A 7 -21.66 -29.24 29.94
CA PHE A 7 -20.95 -28.17 29.23
C PHE A 7 -20.00 -28.80 28.22
N LEU A 8 -20.34 -28.66 26.94
CA LEU A 8 -19.40 -28.92 25.84
C LEU A 8 -18.42 -27.74 25.76
N SER A 9 -17.20 -27.95 26.27
CA SER A 9 -16.08 -27.05 26.06
C SER A 9 -15.63 -27.19 24.59
N GLY A 10 -16.04 -26.28 23.74
CA GLY A 10 -15.50 -26.14 22.41
C GLY A 10 -14.04 -25.69 22.47
N LEU A 11 -13.10 -26.56 22.13
CA LEU A 11 -11.71 -26.22 21.86
C LEU A 11 -11.68 -25.34 20.60
N ALA A 12 -11.55 -24.02 20.79
CA ALA A 12 -11.16 -23.14 19.70
C ALA A 12 -9.71 -23.49 19.33
N GLY A 13 -9.54 -24.19 18.22
CA GLY A 13 -8.23 -24.42 17.63
C GLY A 13 -7.58 -23.08 17.24
N PRO A 14 -6.23 -23.00 17.16
CA PRO A 14 -5.57 -21.78 16.77
C PRO A 14 -6.06 -21.36 15.38
N ALA A 15 -6.63 -20.16 15.27
CA ALA A 15 -6.96 -19.57 13.98
C ALA A 15 -5.64 -19.47 13.19
N LEU A 16 -5.51 -20.24 12.14
CA LEU A 16 -4.43 -20.09 11.16
C LEU A 16 -4.54 -18.67 10.64
N VAL A 17 -3.56 -17.84 10.98
CA VAL A 17 -3.39 -16.52 10.36
C VAL A 17 -3.05 -16.78 8.90
N GLN A 18 -4.07 -16.85 8.05
CA GLN A 18 -3.88 -16.93 6.62
C GLN A 18 -3.24 -15.61 6.18
N GLY A 19 -2.00 -15.68 5.70
CA GLY A 19 -1.35 -14.56 5.05
C GLY A 19 -2.21 -14.08 3.87
N PHE A 20 -2.29 -12.77 3.66
CA PHE A 20 -3.00 -12.25 2.49
C PHE A 20 -2.28 -12.69 1.22
N ALA A 21 -3.00 -13.42 0.36
CA ALA A 21 -2.47 -13.84 -0.94
C ALA A 21 -2.44 -12.66 -1.92
N PHE A 22 -1.53 -12.72 -2.90
CA PHE A 22 -1.59 -11.82 -4.05
C PHE A 22 -2.79 -12.18 -4.93
N MET A 23 -3.49 -11.13 -5.37
CA MET A 23 -4.66 -11.31 -6.23
C MET A 23 -4.26 -11.90 -7.58
N PRO A 24 -5.03 -12.86 -8.15
CA PRO A 24 -4.83 -13.34 -9.51
C PRO A 24 -4.88 -12.19 -10.54
N GLU A 25 -4.06 -12.28 -11.59
CA GLU A 25 -3.82 -11.17 -12.52
C GLU A 25 -5.07 -10.75 -13.29
N ASP A 26 -5.89 -11.72 -13.72
CA ASP A 26 -7.15 -11.48 -14.42
C ASP A 26 -8.18 -10.73 -13.56
N GLN A 27 -8.32 -11.15 -12.29
CA GLN A 27 -9.19 -10.47 -11.32
C GLN A 27 -8.67 -9.07 -10.99
N LEU A 28 -7.35 -8.92 -10.82
CA LEU A 28 -6.68 -7.65 -10.57
C LEU A 28 -6.98 -6.64 -11.68
N LEU A 29 -6.77 -7.01 -12.95
CA LEU A 29 -6.97 -6.13 -14.09
C LEU A 29 -8.44 -5.71 -14.23
N ALA A 30 -9.37 -6.65 -14.04
CA ALA A 30 -10.79 -6.35 -14.08
C ALA A 30 -11.19 -5.32 -13.03
N LEU A 31 -10.71 -5.48 -11.78
CA LEU A 31 -10.99 -4.55 -10.69
C LEU A 31 -10.38 -3.17 -10.92
N LEU A 32 -9.10 -3.10 -11.28
CA LEU A 32 -8.39 -1.83 -11.46
C LEU A 32 -8.95 -0.98 -12.59
N ARG A 33 -9.43 -1.61 -13.67
CA ARG A 33 -10.05 -0.91 -14.83
C ARG A 33 -11.41 -0.32 -14.51
N LEU A 34 -12.15 -0.86 -13.54
CA LEU A 34 -13.42 -0.28 -13.09
C LEU A 34 -13.22 1.06 -12.38
N GLY A 35 -12.07 1.26 -11.75
CA GLY A 35 -11.83 2.44 -10.91
C GLY A 35 -12.58 2.40 -9.58
N GLY A 36 -12.58 3.52 -8.86
CA GLY A 36 -13.30 3.65 -7.60
C GLY A 36 -12.61 2.98 -6.40
N LEU A 37 -11.35 2.55 -6.55
CA LEU A 37 -10.57 1.88 -5.51
C LEU A 37 -9.51 2.81 -4.94
N ASN A 38 -9.12 2.57 -3.70
CA ASN A 38 -7.94 3.16 -3.08
C ASN A 38 -6.82 2.10 -3.08
N LEU A 39 -5.66 2.44 -3.65
CA LEU A 39 -4.50 1.57 -3.81
C LEU A 39 -3.39 2.07 -2.88
N TYR A 40 -3.06 1.32 -1.83
CA TYR A 40 -1.93 1.66 -0.97
C TYR A 40 -0.67 1.01 -1.53
N LEU A 41 0.13 1.78 -2.26
CA LEU A 41 1.38 1.34 -2.89
C LEU A 41 2.55 1.54 -1.92
N ARG A 42 3.31 0.49 -1.64
CA ARG A 42 4.60 0.63 -0.98
C ARG A 42 5.61 1.21 -1.97
N HIS A 43 6.47 2.12 -1.48
CA HIS A 43 7.58 2.64 -2.28
C HIS A 43 8.35 1.53 -3.00
N ALA A 44 9.00 1.86 -4.11
CA ALA A 44 9.80 0.94 -4.90
C ALA A 44 11.12 0.55 -4.18
N ILE A 45 11.90 -0.33 -4.82
CA ILE A 45 13.12 -0.94 -4.26
C ILE A 45 14.13 0.12 -3.83
N THR A 46 14.60 0.00 -2.59
CA THR A 46 15.54 0.95 -1.97
C THR A 46 16.98 0.45 -1.99
N ASP A 47 17.92 1.37 -1.91
CA ASP A 47 19.34 1.08 -1.71
C ASP A 47 19.59 0.69 -0.24
N ARG A 48 19.87 -0.58 0.00
CA ARG A 48 20.07 -1.13 1.34
C ARG A 48 21.43 -0.78 1.96
N SER A 49 22.34 -0.15 1.22
CA SER A 49 23.58 0.39 1.76
C SER A 49 23.37 1.72 2.51
N GLN A 50 22.22 2.38 2.28
CA GLN A 50 21.83 3.61 2.94
C GLN A 50 20.99 3.34 4.18
N VAL A 51 21.08 4.23 5.16
CA VAL A 51 20.34 4.16 6.42
C VAL A 51 19.45 5.37 6.61
N ASP A 52 18.32 5.17 7.29
CA ASP A 52 17.42 6.24 7.67
C ASP A 52 17.91 6.89 8.99
N THR A 53 18.04 8.21 9.01
CA THR A 53 18.47 8.99 10.19
C THR A 53 17.30 9.66 10.92
N GLY A 54 16.08 9.53 10.44
CA GLY A 54 14.90 10.21 10.96
C GLY A 54 14.83 11.71 10.60
N ARG A 55 15.80 12.25 9.85
CA ARG A 55 15.80 13.67 9.46
C ARG A 55 14.89 13.92 8.28
N ARG A 56 13.78 14.62 8.52
CA ARG A 56 12.84 15.04 7.46
C ARG A 56 13.53 16.07 6.55
N GLY A 57 13.27 15.97 5.24
CA GLY A 57 13.80 16.89 4.23
C GLY A 57 15.29 16.71 3.89
N ASP A 58 16.03 15.87 4.62
CA ASP A 58 17.44 15.56 4.34
C ASP A 58 17.55 14.29 3.49
N ARG A 59 17.73 14.44 2.19
CA ARG A 59 17.85 13.28 1.27
C ARG A 59 19.06 12.40 1.60
N ALA A 60 20.18 12.99 1.99
CA ALA A 60 21.40 12.23 2.33
C ALA A 60 21.22 11.39 3.60
N GLY A 61 20.33 11.82 4.49
CA GLY A 61 19.99 11.11 5.71
C GLY A 61 18.83 10.14 5.57
N GLN A 62 18.41 9.80 4.34
CA GLN A 62 17.32 8.87 4.07
C GLN A 62 17.77 7.74 3.15
N ARG A 63 17.18 6.55 3.35
CA ARG A 63 17.34 5.45 2.43
C ARG A 63 16.51 5.71 1.18
N ASN A 64 17.18 6.02 0.08
CA ASN A 64 16.59 6.38 -1.19
C ASN A 64 16.32 5.16 -2.09
N LEU A 65 15.67 5.37 -3.23
CA LEU A 65 15.50 4.32 -4.25
C LEU A 65 16.87 3.91 -4.81
N SER A 66 17.03 2.60 -5.02
CA SER A 66 18.10 2.06 -5.87
C SER A 66 17.82 2.33 -7.34
N GLU A 67 18.78 2.05 -8.22
CA GLU A 67 18.56 2.11 -9.67
C GLU A 67 17.43 1.14 -10.10
N ALA A 68 17.44 -0.09 -9.56
CA ALA A 68 16.37 -1.06 -9.79
C ALA A 68 15.00 -0.54 -9.32
N GLY A 69 14.96 0.23 -8.22
CA GLY A 69 13.72 0.83 -7.74
C GLY A 69 13.21 1.95 -8.63
N ARG A 70 14.09 2.78 -9.17
CA ARG A 70 13.72 3.82 -10.15
C ARG A 70 13.15 3.19 -11.43
N GLU A 71 13.78 2.12 -11.90
CA GLU A 71 13.29 1.37 -13.04
C GLU A 71 11.94 0.72 -12.75
N GLN A 72 11.78 0.05 -11.58
CA GLN A 72 10.52 -0.56 -11.15
C GLN A 72 9.38 0.47 -11.14
N ALA A 73 9.58 1.65 -10.53
CA ALA A 73 8.58 2.70 -10.47
C ALA A 73 8.19 3.21 -11.87
N THR A 74 9.18 3.46 -12.72
CA THR A 74 8.96 3.91 -14.09
C THR A 74 8.18 2.89 -14.92
N ARG A 75 8.54 1.60 -14.84
CA ARG A 75 7.85 0.51 -15.53
C ARG A 75 6.43 0.32 -15.02
N LEU A 76 6.20 0.43 -13.73
CA LEU A 76 4.86 0.38 -13.15
C LEU A 76 3.95 1.48 -13.73
N GLY A 77 4.45 2.71 -13.78
CA GLY A 77 3.70 3.83 -14.36
C GLY A 77 3.38 3.63 -15.84
N ARG A 78 4.35 3.10 -16.63
CA ARG A 78 4.13 2.74 -18.04
C ARG A 78 3.07 1.65 -18.18
N ALA A 79 3.13 0.61 -17.34
CA ALA A 79 2.18 -0.49 -17.32
C ALA A 79 0.75 -0.02 -17.01
N ILE A 80 0.57 0.82 -16.00
CA ILE A 80 -0.73 1.39 -15.64
C ILE A 80 -1.35 2.15 -16.82
N ARG A 81 -0.55 2.95 -17.55
CA ARG A 81 -1.02 3.65 -18.76
C ARG A 81 -1.36 2.69 -19.89
N ALA A 82 -0.48 1.73 -20.20
CA ALA A 82 -0.68 0.75 -21.28
C ALA A 82 -1.92 -0.14 -21.05
N LEU A 83 -2.22 -0.46 -19.78
CA LEU A 83 -3.38 -1.26 -19.38
C LEU A 83 -4.68 -0.43 -19.28
N ASN A 84 -4.63 0.87 -19.55
CA ASN A 84 -5.76 1.81 -19.43
C ASN A 84 -6.40 1.77 -18.03
N ILE A 85 -5.59 1.68 -16.98
CA ILE A 85 -6.06 1.73 -15.59
C ILE A 85 -6.30 3.21 -15.23
N PRO A 86 -7.56 3.61 -14.94
CA PRO A 86 -7.88 5.01 -14.69
C PRO A 86 -7.36 5.44 -13.31
N LEU A 87 -6.70 6.60 -13.24
CA LEU A 87 -6.21 7.21 -12.02
C LEU A 87 -6.81 8.61 -11.83
N ALA A 88 -7.49 8.81 -10.71
CA ALA A 88 -8.10 10.09 -10.33
C ALA A 88 -7.15 10.94 -9.47
N GLU A 89 -6.39 10.32 -8.57
CA GLU A 89 -5.59 11.04 -7.57
C GLU A 89 -4.35 10.24 -7.19
N VAL A 90 -3.22 10.92 -6.99
CA VAL A 90 -1.97 10.32 -6.49
C VAL A 90 -1.49 11.12 -5.28
N LEU A 91 -1.48 10.45 -4.13
CA LEU A 91 -0.99 10.97 -2.86
C LEU A 91 0.27 10.23 -2.47
N THR A 92 1.21 10.90 -1.81
CA THR A 92 2.47 10.30 -1.39
C THR A 92 2.94 10.80 -0.04
N SER A 93 3.69 9.94 0.67
CA SER A 93 4.54 10.38 1.78
C SER A 93 5.56 11.41 1.30
N GLU A 94 5.96 12.31 2.19
CA GLU A 94 7.07 13.25 1.93
C GLU A 94 8.46 12.57 1.94
N VAL A 95 8.57 11.34 2.50
CA VAL A 95 9.83 10.59 2.52
C VAL A 95 10.26 10.26 1.11
N PHE A 96 11.52 10.56 0.76
CA PHE A 96 11.98 10.59 -0.63
C PHE A 96 11.75 9.30 -1.39
N ARG A 97 11.95 8.12 -0.79
CA ARG A 97 11.69 6.84 -1.48
C ARG A 97 10.23 6.68 -1.94
N ALA A 98 9.27 7.20 -1.18
CA ALA A 98 7.86 7.16 -1.57
C ALA A 98 7.54 8.27 -2.58
N LYS A 99 8.01 9.48 -2.34
CA LYS A 99 7.85 10.61 -3.25
C LYS A 99 8.45 10.33 -4.63
N ASP A 100 9.70 9.86 -4.68
CA ASP A 100 10.37 9.51 -5.94
C ASP A 100 9.63 8.37 -6.67
N THR A 101 9.11 7.36 -5.93
CA THR A 101 8.27 6.31 -6.54
C THR A 101 7.04 6.89 -7.21
N ALA A 102 6.33 7.79 -6.53
CA ALA A 102 5.13 8.42 -7.06
C ALA A 102 5.44 9.29 -8.29
N GLU A 103 6.48 10.14 -8.21
CA GLU A 103 6.86 11.06 -9.28
C GLU A 103 7.36 10.31 -10.54
N LEU A 104 8.16 9.25 -10.37
CA LEU A 104 8.64 8.43 -11.48
C LEU A 104 7.52 7.62 -12.16
N ALA A 105 6.56 7.12 -11.39
CA ALA A 105 5.46 6.33 -11.92
C ALA A 105 4.39 7.20 -12.59
N PHE A 106 4.03 8.34 -12.00
CA PHE A 106 2.80 9.07 -12.34
C PHE A 106 3.03 10.48 -12.88
N GLY A 107 4.25 11.01 -12.80
CA GLY A 107 4.60 12.39 -13.15
C GLY A 107 4.47 13.33 -11.94
N PRO A 108 5.46 14.23 -11.71
CA PRO A 108 5.50 15.10 -10.54
C PRO A 108 4.29 16.04 -10.45
N GLU A 109 3.73 16.44 -11.60
CA GLU A 109 2.57 17.34 -11.68
C GLU A 109 1.26 16.72 -11.17
N ARG A 110 1.21 15.39 -11.09
CA ARG A 110 0.04 14.64 -10.60
C ARG A 110 0.14 14.25 -9.13
N VAL A 111 1.32 14.43 -8.53
CA VAL A 111 1.63 13.93 -7.18
C VAL A 111 1.43 15.02 -6.16
N ARG A 112 0.70 14.70 -5.10
CA ARG A 112 0.52 15.57 -3.93
C ARG A 112 1.03 14.87 -2.67
N VAL A 113 1.84 15.60 -1.88
CA VAL A 113 2.28 15.12 -0.56
C VAL A 113 1.11 15.15 0.41
N GLN A 114 0.95 14.06 1.13
CA GLN A 114 -0.06 13.86 2.16
C GLN A 114 0.65 13.49 3.47
N ALA A 115 0.54 14.35 4.48
CA ALA A 115 1.34 14.25 5.70
C ALA A 115 1.17 12.91 6.44
N GLU A 116 -0.05 12.38 6.47
CA GLU A 116 -0.38 11.14 7.17
C GLU A 116 0.20 9.86 6.52
N LEU A 117 0.72 9.97 5.30
CA LEU A 117 1.42 8.84 4.63
C LEU A 117 2.88 8.68 5.08
N ILE A 118 3.30 9.42 6.10
CA ILE A 118 4.67 9.41 6.61
C ILE A 118 5.09 8.02 7.10
N ALA A 119 6.40 7.71 7.00
CA ALA A 119 6.94 6.51 7.62
C ALA A 119 7.01 6.67 9.14
N ASP A 120 6.87 5.57 9.86
CA ASP A 120 6.95 5.51 11.32
C ASP A 120 8.25 6.12 11.88
N ASP A 121 9.39 5.93 11.18
CA ASP A 121 10.70 6.49 11.54
C ASP A 121 10.79 8.04 11.38
N TYR A 122 9.83 8.64 10.69
CA TYR A 122 9.83 10.07 10.34
C TYR A 122 8.65 10.84 10.91
N THR A 123 7.72 10.19 11.60
CA THR A 123 6.60 10.90 12.22
C THR A 123 7.08 11.86 13.31
N SER A 124 6.48 13.04 13.36
CA SER A 124 6.69 13.99 14.46
C SER A 124 5.69 13.82 15.60
N GLY A 125 4.70 12.96 15.41
CA GLY A 125 3.63 12.68 16.35
C GLY A 125 3.53 11.19 16.66
N SER A 126 2.34 10.65 16.54
CA SER A 126 2.05 9.24 16.75
C SER A 126 1.88 8.51 15.42
N ALA A 127 2.71 7.49 15.16
CA ALA A 127 2.55 6.63 13.98
C ALA A 127 1.16 5.97 13.92
N GLY A 128 0.54 5.71 15.08
CA GLY A 128 -0.82 5.19 15.16
C GLY A 128 -1.86 6.22 14.73
N GLU A 129 -1.69 7.50 15.04
CA GLU A 129 -2.58 8.58 14.59
C GLU A 129 -2.47 8.80 13.08
N ASP A 130 -1.25 8.78 12.53
CA ASP A 130 -0.99 8.88 11.09
C ASP A 130 -1.61 7.68 10.35
N ALA A 131 -1.43 6.46 10.87
CA ALA A 131 -2.05 5.26 10.31
C ALA A 131 -3.59 5.33 10.35
N HIS A 132 -4.16 5.83 11.45
CA HIS A 132 -5.61 6.03 11.57
C HIS A 132 -6.12 7.09 10.59
N ALA A 133 -5.41 8.21 10.41
CA ALA A 133 -5.75 9.22 9.43
C ALA A 133 -5.67 8.68 7.99
N THR A 134 -4.62 7.89 7.68
CA THR A 134 -4.49 7.18 6.40
C THR A 134 -5.63 6.17 6.19
N SER A 135 -6.03 5.44 7.22
CA SER A 135 -7.19 4.53 7.17
C SER A 135 -8.48 5.26 6.78
N ARG A 136 -8.70 6.47 7.30
CA ARG A 136 -9.84 7.30 6.88
C ARG A 136 -9.74 7.74 5.42
N LEU A 137 -8.53 7.98 4.89
CA LEU A 137 -8.35 8.25 3.45
C LEU A 137 -8.72 7.03 2.60
N LEU A 138 -8.36 5.81 3.06
CA LEU A 138 -8.73 4.57 2.37
C LEU A 138 -10.24 4.30 2.38
N ALA A 139 -10.97 4.84 3.37
CA ALA A 139 -12.42 4.74 3.46
C ALA A 139 -13.16 5.74 2.54
N ARG A 140 -12.48 6.82 2.11
CA ARG A 140 -13.10 7.88 1.31
C ARG A 140 -13.37 7.43 -0.12
N PRO A 141 -14.59 7.54 -0.63
CA PRO A 141 -14.90 7.29 -2.03
C PRO A 141 -14.03 8.11 -2.98
N VAL A 142 -13.78 7.56 -4.14
CA VAL A 142 -13.07 8.23 -5.24
C VAL A 142 -13.85 8.00 -6.54
N SER A 143 -13.96 9.03 -7.37
CA SER A 143 -14.62 9.00 -8.68
C SER A 143 -13.64 9.37 -9.79
N GLY A 144 -13.94 8.93 -11.01
CA GLY A 144 -13.11 9.22 -12.18
C GLY A 144 -11.85 8.36 -12.30
N GLY A 145 -11.69 7.33 -11.45
CA GLY A 145 -10.54 6.41 -11.47
C GLY A 145 -10.21 5.89 -10.10
N ASN A 146 -9.01 5.35 -9.93
CA ASN A 146 -8.48 4.89 -8.65
C ASN A 146 -7.67 6.01 -7.98
N ARG A 147 -7.63 6.01 -6.64
CA ARG A 147 -6.68 6.82 -5.87
C ARG A 147 -5.49 5.95 -5.49
N VAL A 148 -4.28 6.47 -5.71
CA VAL A 148 -3.03 5.83 -5.27
C VAL A 148 -2.49 6.59 -4.06
N LEU A 149 -2.14 5.85 -3.01
CA LEU A 149 -1.48 6.36 -1.80
C LEU A 149 -0.11 5.67 -1.71
N VAL A 150 0.97 6.40 -1.95
CA VAL A 150 2.33 5.84 -1.89
C VAL A 150 2.91 6.03 -0.49
N GLY A 151 3.18 4.92 0.19
CA GLY A 151 3.59 4.91 1.59
C GLY A 151 4.54 3.76 1.95
N HIS A 152 4.42 3.26 3.17
CA HIS A 152 5.39 2.40 3.84
C HIS A 152 4.73 1.16 4.47
N ILE A 153 5.55 0.11 4.73
CA ILE A 153 5.04 -1.18 5.21
C ILE A 153 4.49 -1.11 6.64
N VAL A 154 5.16 -0.39 7.56
CA VAL A 154 4.76 -0.35 8.97
C VAL A 154 3.39 0.34 9.15
N PRO A 155 3.15 1.56 8.60
CA PRO A 155 1.83 2.17 8.65
C PRO A 155 0.72 1.29 8.05
N LEU A 156 0.98 0.59 6.95
CA LEU A 156 -0.01 -0.34 6.39
C LEU A 156 -0.31 -1.51 7.34
N GLY A 157 0.71 -2.04 7.99
CA GLY A 157 0.54 -3.08 9.01
C GLY A 157 -0.35 -2.61 10.17
N MET A 158 -0.14 -1.37 10.64
CA MET A 158 -1.00 -0.76 11.68
C MET A 158 -2.45 -0.62 11.20
N ILE A 159 -2.68 -0.18 9.96
CA ILE A 159 -4.03 -0.07 9.34
C ILE A 159 -4.72 -1.43 9.29
N LEU A 160 -3.99 -2.50 8.93
CA LEU A 160 -4.53 -3.85 8.85
C LEU A 160 -4.58 -4.58 10.20
N GLY A 161 -4.15 -3.93 11.30
CA GLY A 161 -4.17 -4.48 12.65
C GLY A 161 -3.15 -5.61 12.90
N ARG A 162 -2.12 -5.74 12.04
CA ARG A 162 -1.05 -6.74 12.20
C ARG A 162 0.25 -6.31 11.54
N GLY A 163 1.38 -6.84 12.00
CA GLY A 163 2.65 -6.70 11.29
C GLY A 163 2.63 -7.38 9.92
N LEU A 164 3.31 -6.78 8.94
CA LEU A 164 3.48 -7.33 7.60
C LEU A 164 4.93 -7.79 7.39
N ALA A 165 5.12 -9.02 6.94
CA ALA A 165 6.43 -9.50 6.52
C ALA A 165 6.83 -8.91 5.16
N GLN A 166 8.13 -8.80 4.90
CA GLN A 166 8.66 -8.29 3.62
C GLN A 166 8.19 -9.12 2.41
N GLN A 167 7.98 -10.43 2.60
CA GLN A 167 7.51 -11.35 1.56
C GLN A 167 6.02 -11.17 1.27
N GLU A 168 5.23 -10.76 2.26
CA GLU A 168 3.79 -10.51 2.11
C GLU A 168 3.52 -9.17 1.42
N PHE A 169 4.35 -8.16 1.72
CA PHE A 169 4.22 -6.82 1.15
C PHE A 169 5.59 -6.28 0.73
N PRO A 170 6.20 -6.83 -0.35
CA PRO A 170 7.50 -6.38 -0.83
C PRO A 170 7.47 -4.94 -1.35
N GLU A 171 8.63 -4.33 -1.52
CA GLU A 171 8.79 -3.03 -2.16
C GLU A 171 8.16 -3.05 -3.56
N GLY A 172 7.32 -2.08 -3.89
CA GLY A 172 6.52 -2.04 -5.12
C GLY A 172 5.21 -2.83 -5.08
N ALA A 173 4.88 -3.51 -3.96
CA ALA A 173 3.56 -4.11 -3.81
C ALA A 173 2.50 -3.07 -3.43
N ALA A 174 1.24 -3.38 -3.72
CA ALA A 174 0.11 -2.55 -3.30
C ALA A 174 -1.02 -3.36 -2.69
N GLY A 175 -1.68 -2.77 -1.68
CA GLY A 175 -2.95 -3.23 -1.14
C GLY A 175 -4.12 -2.55 -1.84
N ILE A 176 -5.18 -3.29 -2.09
CA ILE A 176 -6.40 -2.83 -2.76
C ILE A 176 -7.50 -2.67 -1.72
N PHE A 177 -8.06 -1.47 -1.64
CA PHE A 177 -9.12 -1.12 -0.71
C PHE A 177 -10.34 -0.62 -1.47
N ARG A 178 -11.50 -1.22 -1.21
CA ARG A 178 -12.77 -0.70 -1.67
C ARG A 178 -13.37 0.20 -0.60
N PRO A 179 -13.56 1.50 -0.86
CA PRO A 179 -14.16 2.41 0.12
C PRO A 179 -15.62 2.02 0.38
N ARG A 180 -16.04 2.15 1.65
CA ARG A 180 -17.39 1.87 2.14
C ARG A 180 -17.98 3.05 2.91
N GLY A 181 -17.50 4.26 2.65
CA GLY A 181 -17.93 5.49 3.33
C GLY A 181 -17.15 5.74 4.62
N ALA A 182 -17.62 5.21 5.74
CA ALA A 182 -16.91 5.36 7.02
C ALA A 182 -15.79 4.31 7.22
N ASP A 183 -15.78 3.25 6.40
CA ASP A 183 -14.87 2.10 6.50
C ASP A 183 -14.41 1.66 5.09
N TRP A 184 -13.61 0.64 5.01
CA TRP A 184 -13.10 0.05 3.78
C TRP A 184 -13.12 -1.48 3.84
N GLU A 185 -13.17 -2.10 2.67
CA GLU A 185 -13.00 -3.54 2.49
C GLU A 185 -11.63 -3.79 1.86
N PHE A 186 -10.77 -4.57 2.52
CA PHE A 186 -9.50 -5.00 1.96
C PHE A 186 -9.71 -6.17 0.99
N LEU A 187 -9.27 -6.03 -0.27
CA LEU A 187 -9.50 -7.01 -1.34
C LEU A 187 -8.31 -7.92 -1.60
N GLY A 188 -7.11 -7.54 -1.13
CA GLY A 188 -5.88 -8.31 -1.33
C GLY A 188 -4.71 -7.45 -1.75
N PHE A 189 -3.57 -8.11 -1.99
CA PHE A 189 -2.35 -7.47 -2.47
C PHE A 189 -2.11 -7.77 -3.95
N PHE A 190 -1.34 -6.90 -4.62
CA PHE A 190 -0.70 -7.18 -5.90
C PHE A 190 0.74 -6.66 -5.91
N ARG A 191 1.55 -7.15 -6.85
CA ARG A 191 2.92 -6.69 -7.09
C ARG A 191 2.99 -5.85 -8.35
N ALA A 192 3.89 -4.88 -8.39
CA ALA A 192 4.17 -4.10 -9.61
C ALA A 192 4.44 -5.01 -10.81
N GLU A 193 5.18 -6.08 -10.61
CA GLU A 193 5.56 -7.05 -11.64
C GLU A 193 4.36 -7.74 -12.33
N GLN A 194 3.21 -7.87 -11.65
CA GLN A 194 2.00 -8.42 -12.27
C GLN A 194 1.47 -7.47 -13.34
N LEU A 195 1.39 -6.17 -13.05
CA LEU A 195 0.95 -5.17 -14.03
C LEU A 195 1.99 -4.98 -15.16
N ILE A 196 3.27 -5.01 -14.83
CA ILE A 196 4.37 -4.88 -15.79
C ILE A 196 4.33 -6.04 -16.79
N ARG A 197 4.17 -7.28 -16.33
CA ARG A 197 4.02 -8.46 -17.20
C ARG A 197 2.74 -8.39 -18.04
N ALA A 198 1.61 -8.06 -17.42
CA ALA A 198 0.33 -7.95 -18.13
C ALA A 198 0.35 -6.89 -19.24
N ALA A 199 1.18 -5.86 -19.10
CA ALA A 199 1.40 -4.82 -20.10
C ALA A 199 2.42 -5.21 -21.18
N GLY A 200 3.11 -6.32 -21.04
CA GLY A 200 4.20 -6.73 -21.96
C GLY A 200 5.44 -5.82 -21.89
N ILE A 201 5.72 -5.20 -20.75
CA ILE A 201 6.78 -4.21 -20.52
C ILE A 201 7.91 -4.80 -19.66
#